data_83d0de8dab72bac9104c7c6feaa112e6
#
_entry.id   83d0de8dab72bac9104c7c6feaa112e6
#
_cell.length_a   1.000
_cell.length_b   1.000
_cell.length_c   1.000
_cell.angle_alpha   90.00
_cell.angle_beta   90.00
_cell.angle_gamma   90.00
#
_symmetry.space_group_name_H-M   'P 1'
#
loop_
_entity.id
_entity.type
_entity.pdbx_description
1 polymer ?
#
loop_
_entity_poly.entity_id
_entity_poly.type
_entity_poly.pdbx_seq_one_letter_code
_entity_poly.pdbx_strand_id
1 'polypeptide(L)'
;MKLTIVRLVTFSDQDHIDLGKIWPEYSPSSLHVDENHRIYAARFNERLLAAVRVTLSGTEGALDSLRVRDVTRRRGVGQYLIEEVIRENLNVNSWWMADVGVEDRGVMAAFMQALGFTAQESGWEKRLG
;
A
#
# COMPACT_ATOMS: atom_id res chain seq x y z
N MET A 1 4.42 -18.76 -11.80
CA MET A 1 4.07 -17.35 -11.91
C MET A 1 4.18 -16.69 -10.57
N LYS A 2 4.74 -15.53 -10.54
CA LYS A 2 5.17 -14.94 -9.28
C LYS A 2 4.59 -13.55 -9.08
N LEU A 3 4.01 -13.31 -7.91
CA LEU A 3 3.60 -11.99 -7.50
C LEU A 3 4.84 -11.18 -7.13
N THR A 4 4.97 -9.99 -7.70
CA THR A 4 6.12 -9.12 -7.46
C THR A 4 5.65 -7.79 -6.90
N ILE A 5 6.36 -7.28 -5.89
CA ILE A 5 6.09 -5.96 -5.34
C ILE A 5 7.05 -4.98 -5.98
N VAL A 6 6.53 -3.92 -6.55
CA VAL A 6 7.32 -2.93 -7.30
C VAL A 6 7.07 -1.53 -6.77
N ARG A 7 8.12 -0.70 -6.78
CA ARG A 7 8.01 0.73 -6.52
C ARG A 7 7.78 1.41 -7.87
N LEU A 8 6.66 2.09 -8.01
CA LEU A 8 6.31 2.74 -9.26
C LEU A 8 6.95 4.13 -9.33
N VAL A 9 7.92 4.29 -10.21
CA VAL A 9 8.56 5.59 -10.46
C VAL A 9 8.21 6.13 -11.84
N THR A 10 7.87 5.24 -12.76
CA THR A 10 7.33 5.60 -14.06
C THR A 10 6.06 4.76 -14.28
N PHE A 11 5.16 5.27 -15.11
CA PHE A 11 3.84 4.66 -15.28
C PHE A 11 3.56 4.43 -16.74
N SER A 12 3.28 3.18 -17.12
CA SER A 12 2.85 2.84 -18.46
C SER A 12 1.35 3.13 -18.62
N ASP A 13 0.84 3.09 -19.85
CA ASP A 13 -0.59 3.23 -20.07
C ASP A 13 -1.38 2.14 -19.33
N GLN A 14 -0.86 0.92 -19.33
CA GLN A 14 -1.51 -0.18 -18.61
C GLN A 14 -1.51 0.07 -17.11
N ASP A 15 -0.44 0.65 -16.55
CA ASP A 15 -0.39 1.00 -15.14
C ASP A 15 -1.47 2.01 -14.79
N HIS A 16 -1.69 3.02 -15.62
CA HIS A 16 -2.76 4.01 -15.40
C HIS A 16 -4.13 3.35 -15.42
N ILE A 17 -4.35 2.42 -16.33
CA ILE A 17 -5.62 1.69 -16.41
C ILE A 17 -5.84 0.87 -15.13
N ASP A 18 -4.80 0.15 -14.70
CA ASP A 18 -4.91 -0.71 -13.52
C ASP A 18 -5.09 0.11 -12.24
N LEU A 19 -4.39 1.23 -12.09
CA LEU A 19 -4.56 2.10 -10.93
C LEU A 19 -5.96 2.68 -10.86
N GLY A 20 -6.57 2.98 -12.01
CA GLY A 20 -7.96 3.42 -12.07
C GLY A 20 -8.94 2.35 -11.59
N LYS A 21 -8.60 1.09 -11.73
CA LYS A 21 -9.41 -0.02 -11.20
C LYS A 21 -9.20 -0.25 -9.72
N ILE A 22 -7.99 0.06 -9.23
CA ILE A 22 -7.65 -0.08 -7.82
C ILE A 22 -8.22 1.09 -7.01
N TRP A 23 -8.04 2.31 -7.52
CA TRP A 23 -8.51 3.54 -6.87
C TRP A 23 -9.60 4.20 -7.71
N PRO A 24 -10.87 4.12 -7.31
CA PRO A 24 -11.98 4.70 -8.11
C PRO A 24 -11.83 6.20 -8.39
N GLU A 25 -11.21 6.95 -7.49
CA GLU A 25 -10.99 8.39 -7.66
C GLU A 25 -9.68 8.71 -8.38
N TYR A 26 -9.02 7.71 -8.93
CA TYR A 26 -7.70 7.90 -9.54
C TYR A 26 -7.74 8.88 -10.70
N SER A 27 -6.76 9.77 -10.72
CA SER A 27 -6.51 10.67 -11.84
C SER A 27 -5.01 10.71 -12.09
N PRO A 28 -4.55 10.54 -13.33
CA PRO A 28 -3.12 10.62 -13.62
C PRO A 28 -2.48 11.93 -13.16
N SER A 29 -3.24 13.02 -13.22
CA SER A 29 -2.73 14.33 -12.80
C SER A 29 -2.57 14.46 -11.28
N SER A 30 -3.16 13.57 -10.50
CA SER A 30 -3.02 13.59 -9.05
C SER A 30 -1.82 12.79 -8.56
N LEU A 31 -1.13 12.10 -9.43
CA LEU A 31 0.05 11.32 -9.06
C LEU A 31 1.23 12.23 -8.79
N HIS A 32 1.88 11.99 -7.66
CA HIS A 32 3.11 12.68 -7.31
C HIS A 32 4.00 11.68 -6.61
N VAL A 33 5.14 11.36 -7.23
CA VAL A 33 6.10 10.42 -6.67
C VAL A 33 7.49 11.06 -6.65
N ASP A 34 8.18 10.90 -5.52
CA ASP A 34 9.56 11.34 -5.35
C ASP A 34 10.21 10.44 -4.28
N GLU A 35 11.33 10.85 -3.72
CA GLU A 35 11.99 10.03 -2.71
C GLU A 35 11.15 9.82 -1.45
N ASN A 36 10.33 10.82 -1.09
CA ASN A 36 9.51 10.78 0.13
C ASN A 36 8.06 10.39 -0.13
N HIS A 37 7.61 10.47 -1.37
CA HIS A 37 6.23 10.10 -1.74
C HIS A 37 6.31 8.97 -2.75
N ARG A 38 5.95 7.76 -2.33
CA ARG A 38 6.11 6.57 -3.14
C ARG A 38 4.79 5.86 -3.33
N ILE A 39 4.69 5.13 -4.45
CA ILE A 39 3.58 4.23 -4.70
C ILE A 39 4.20 2.85 -4.88
N TYR A 40 3.76 1.90 -4.06
CA TYR A 40 4.13 0.49 -4.21
C TYR A 40 2.91 -0.28 -4.69
N ALA A 41 3.15 -1.26 -5.54
CA ALA A 41 2.08 -2.05 -6.11
C ALA A 41 2.48 -3.53 -6.20
N ALA A 42 1.48 -4.38 -6.17
CA ALA A 42 1.64 -5.81 -6.39
C ALA A 42 1.34 -6.08 -7.86
N ARG A 43 2.32 -6.64 -8.56
CA ARG A 43 2.21 -6.95 -9.99
C ARG A 43 2.21 -8.46 -10.22
N PHE A 44 1.27 -8.91 -11.04
CA PHE A 44 1.15 -10.30 -11.43
C PHE A 44 0.74 -10.35 -12.90
N ASN A 45 1.50 -11.10 -13.71
CA ASN A 45 1.27 -11.17 -15.15
C ASN A 45 1.18 -9.80 -15.81
N GLU A 46 2.07 -8.89 -15.41
CA GLU A 46 2.15 -7.53 -15.95
C GLU A 46 0.94 -6.66 -15.61
N ARG A 47 0.08 -7.10 -14.69
CA ARG A 47 -1.09 -6.34 -14.25
C ARG A 47 -0.93 -6.00 -12.77
N LEU A 48 -1.36 -4.79 -12.40
CA LEU A 48 -1.35 -4.38 -11.01
C LEU A 48 -2.62 -4.86 -10.30
N LEU A 49 -2.45 -5.55 -9.18
CA LEU A 49 -3.55 -6.10 -8.41
C LEU A 49 -3.84 -5.33 -7.13
N ALA A 50 -2.88 -4.60 -6.63
CA ALA A 50 -3.02 -3.83 -5.40
C ALA A 50 -2.04 -2.67 -5.43
N ALA A 51 -2.32 -1.63 -4.65
CA ALA A 51 -1.42 -0.49 -4.54
C ALA A 51 -1.59 0.18 -3.18
N VAL A 52 -0.55 0.87 -2.74
CA VAL A 52 -0.55 1.64 -1.50
C VAL A 52 0.33 2.87 -1.69
N ARG A 53 -0.09 3.98 -1.09
CA ARG A 53 0.71 5.21 -1.08
C ARG A 53 1.55 5.22 0.19
N VAL A 54 2.81 5.58 0.04
CA VAL A 54 3.77 5.61 1.14
C VAL A 54 4.39 7.00 1.21
N THR A 55 4.37 7.60 2.39
CA THR A 55 5.04 8.87 2.65
C THR A 55 6.13 8.63 3.68
N LEU A 56 7.34 9.02 3.37
CA LEU A 56 8.49 8.83 4.26
C LEU A 56 8.94 10.17 4.85
N SER A 57 9.22 10.17 6.14
CA SER A 57 9.72 11.36 6.84
C SER A 57 10.76 10.91 7.87
N GLY A 58 12.04 11.07 7.54
CA GLY A 58 13.12 10.60 8.40
C GLY A 58 13.07 9.10 8.60
N THR A 59 12.85 8.65 9.85
CA THR A 59 12.72 7.23 10.18
C THR A 59 11.26 6.80 10.33
N GLU A 60 10.33 7.64 9.93
CA GLU A 60 8.90 7.35 10.00
C GLU A 60 8.31 7.15 8.61
N GLY A 61 7.41 6.19 8.49
CA GLY A 61 6.69 5.94 7.26
C GLY A 61 5.18 5.95 7.50
N ALA A 62 4.44 6.54 6.58
CA ALA A 62 2.99 6.57 6.63
C ALA A 62 2.43 5.88 5.40
N LEU A 63 1.43 5.05 5.61
CA LEU A 63 0.75 4.30 4.56
C LEU A 63 -0.68 4.79 4.45
N ASP A 64 -1.17 4.94 3.23
CA ASP A 64 -2.57 5.29 3.02
C ASP A 64 -3.05 4.74 1.69
N SER A 65 -4.36 4.73 1.51
CA SER A 65 -5.01 4.35 0.25
C SER A 65 -4.68 2.92 -0.19
N LEU A 66 -4.42 2.03 0.78
CA LEU A 66 -4.22 0.61 0.44
C LEU A 66 -5.50 0.05 -0.15
N ARG A 67 -5.41 -0.46 -1.38
CA ARG A 67 -6.54 -1.10 -2.05
C ARG A 67 -6.06 -2.34 -2.79
N VAL A 68 -6.88 -3.38 -2.72
CA VAL A 68 -6.64 -4.64 -3.43
C VAL A 68 -7.84 -4.90 -4.32
N ARG A 69 -7.60 -5.28 -5.57
CA ARG A 69 -8.71 -5.59 -6.49
C ARG A 69 -9.53 -6.76 -5.94
N ASP A 70 -10.85 -6.66 -6.11
CA ASP A 70 -11.80 -7.63 -5.55
C ASP A 70 -11.47 -9.07 -5.91
N VAL A 71 -11.02 -9.30 -7.14
CA VAL A 71 -10.73 -10.65 -7.63
C VAL A 71 -9.56 -11.32 -6.90
N THR A 72 -8.77 -10.56 -6.14
CA THR A 72 -7.56 -11.07 -5.49
C THR A 72 -7.54 -10.91 -3.97
N ARG A 73 -8.62 -10.38 -3.37
CA ARG A 73 -8.63 -10.07 -1.92
C ARG A 73 -8.32 -11.26 -1.03
N ARG A 74 -8.69 -12.46 -1.44
CA ARG A 74 -8.51 -13.67 -0.61
C ARG A 74 -7.15 -14.32 -0.72
N ARG A 75 -6.22 -13.76 -1.47
CA ARG A 75 -4.93 -14.39 -1.74
C ARG A 75 -3.77 -13.77 -0.98
N GLY A 76 -4.05 -12.96 0.03
CA GLY A 76 -3.01 -12.35 0.83
C GLY A 76 -2.16 -11.32 0.09
N VAL A 77 -2.65 -10.78 -1.02
CA VAL A 77 -1.91 -9.83 -1.83
C VAL A 77 -1.59 -8.56 -1.05
N GLY A 78 -2.59 -8.02 -0.34
CA GLY A 78 -2.39 -6.80 0.45
C GLY A 78 -1.38 -7.01 1.57
N GLN A 79 -1.43 -8.16 2.25
CA GLN A 79 -0.49 -8.47 3.31
C GLN A 79 0.93 -8.56 2.76
N TYR A 80 1.10 -9.26 1.65
CA TYR A 80 2.41 -9.40 1.02
C TYR A 80 2.94 -8.03 0.59
N LEU A 81 2.08 -7.18 0.03
CA LEU A 81 2.46 -5.84 -0.38
C LEU A 81 3.02 -5.04 0.80
N ILE A 82 2.30 -5.00 1.92
CA ILE A 82 2.74 -4.24 3.10
C ILE A 82 4.02 -4.82 3.69
N GLU A 83 4.12 -6.14 3.78
CA GLU A 83 5.33 -6.78 4.30
C GLU A 83 6.56 -6.42 3.46
N GLU A 84 6.41 -6.40 2.14
CA GLU A 84 7.53 -6.05 1.26
C GLU A 84 7.86 -4.57 1.31
N VAL A 85 6.87 -3.69 1.46
CA VAL A 85 7.12 -2.26 1.65
C VAL A 85 7.99 -2.03 2.90
N ILE A 86 7.66 -2.70 3.98
CA ILE A 86 8.42 -2.59 5.23
C ILE A 86 9.84 -3.14 5.02
N ARG A 87 9.96 -4.28 4.35
CA ARG A 87 11.27 -4.90 4.10
C ARG A 87 12.16 -4.03 3.23
N GLU A 88 11.59 -3.34 2.25
CA GLU A 88 12.34 -2.47 1.34
C GLU A 88 12.82 -1.19 2.01
N ASN A 89 12.28 -0.85 3.18
CA ASN A 89 12.57 0.42 3.86
C ASN A 89 13.05 0.16 5.29
N LEU A 90 14.14 -0.57 5.44
CA LEU A 90 14.66 -0.97 6.75
C LEU A 90 15.14 0.19 7.61
N ASN A 91 15.37 1.36 7.02
CA ASN A 91 15.71 2.56 7.77
C ASN A 91 14.50 3.18 8.46
N VAL A 92 13.30 2.76 8.11
CA VAL A 92 12.07 3.21 8.76
C VAL A 92 11.80 2.32 9.96
N ASN A 93 11.65 2.93 11.14
CA ASN A 93 11.40 2.17 12.36
C ASN A 93 10.01 2.40 12.96
N SER A 94 9.21 3.25 12.37
CA SER A 94 7.85 3.51 12.81
C SER A 94 6.94 3.65 11.59
N TRP A 95 5.89 2.84 11.54
CA TRP A 95 4.92 2.82 10.44
C TRP A 95 3.53 3.19 10.93
N TRP A 96 2.84 3.98 10.15
CA TRP A 96 1.48 4.40 10.42
C TRP A 96 0.61 4.07 9.23
N MET A 97 -0.55 3.45 9.48
CA MET A 97 -1.57 3.22 8.44
C MET A 97 -2.79 4.07 8.79
N ALA A 98 -3.06 5.08 7.96
CA ALA A 98 -4.22 5.93 8.15
C ALA A 98 -5.49 5.17 7.80
N ASP A 99 -6.59 5.45 8.51
CA ASP A 99 -7.87 4.81 8.21
C ASP A 99 -8.70 5.62 7.20
N VAL A 100 -8.07 6.54 6.50
CA VAL A 100 -8.71 7.33 5.45
C VAL A 100 -8.98 6.43 4.24
N GLY A 101 -10.21 6.45 3.73
CA GLY A 101 -10.58 5.66 2.57
C GLY A 101 -10.83 4.19 2.85
N VAL A 102 -10.87 3.78 4.11
CA VAL A 102 -11.13 2.40 4.51
C VAL A 102 -12.63 2.11 4.37
N GLU A 103 -12.99 1.11 3.57
CA GLU A 103 -14.38 0.73 3.34
C GLU A 103 -14.97 -0.02 4.53
N ASP A 104 -14.20 -0.91 5.14
CA ASP A 104 -14.63 -1.72 6.27
C ASP A 104 -13.52 -1.70 7.32
N ARG A 105 -13.73 -0.92 8.38
CA ARG A 105 -12.74 -0.76 9.42
C ARG A 105 -12.48 -2.05 10.19
N GLY A 106 -13.50 -2.89 10.37
CA GLY A 106 -13.34 -4.17 11.05
C GLY A 106 -12.44 -5.12 10.30
N VAL A 107 -12.64 -5.22 8.98
CA VAL A 107 -11.79 -6.05 8.12
C VAL A 107 -10.38 -5.51 8.10
N MET A 108 -10.23 -4.18 7.96
CA MET A 108 -8.91 -3.57 7.94
C MET A 108 -8.19 -3.75 9.28
N ALA A 109 -8.91 -3.64 10.40
CA ALA A 109 -8.32 -3.84 11.72
C ALA A 109 -7.76 -5.24 11.88
N ALA A 110 -8.51 -6.27 11.45
CA ALA A 110 -8.03 -7.65 11.51
C ALA A 110 -6.79 -7.84 10.62
N PHE A 111 -6.80 -7.24 9.43
CA PHE A 111 -5.69 -7.29 8.50
C PHE A 111 -4.44 -6.62 9.10
N MET A 112 -4.59 -5.43 9.68
CA MET A 112 -3.47 -4.71 10.27
C MET A 112 -2.94 -5.42 11.52
N GLN A 113 -3.82 -6.01 12.31
CA GLN A 113 -3.40 -6.79 13.48
C GLN A 113 -2.55 -7.99 13.06
N ALA A 114 -2.94 -8.66 11.97
CA ALA A 114 -2.17 -9.78 11.45
C ALA A 114 -0.77 -9.36 10.99
N LEU A 115 -0.61 -8.09 10.60
CA LEU A 115 0.69 -7.53 10.21
C LEU A 115 1.49 -7.00 11.40
N GLY A 116 0.94 -7.06 12.60
CA GLY A 116 1.63 -6.59 13.80
C GLY A 116 1.41 -5.13 14.14
N PHE A 117 0.45 -4.48 13.51
CA PHE A 117 0.08 -3.11 13.82
C PHE A 117 -0.85 -3.07 15.03
N THR A 118 -0.76 -1.97 15.80
CA THR A 118 -1.60 -1.74 16.97
C THR A 118 -2.64 -0.67 16.63
N ALA A 119 -3.91 -0.93 16.98
CA ALA A 119 -5.00 -0.01 16.68
C ALA A 119 -4.85 1.29 17.48
N GLN A 120 -5.07 2.41 16.78
CA GLN A 120 -5.06 3.75 17.37
C GLN A 120 -6.37 4.44 17.00
N GLU A 121 -6.59 5.66 17.48
CA GLU A 121 -7.82 6.38 17.26
C GLU A 121 -8.12 6.62 15.78
N SER A 122 -7.12 7.01 15.00
CA SER A 122 -7.30 7.36 13.58
C SER A 122 -6.52 6.48 12.62
N GLY A 123 -6.08 5.29 13.08
CA GLY A 123 -5.34 4.39 12.22
C GLY A 123 -4.67 3.28 13.01
N TRP A 124 -3.56 2.79 12.47
CA TRP A 124 -2.80 1.69 13.08
C TRP A 124 -1.32 2.02 13.04
N GLU A 125 -0.60 1.62 14.08
CA GLU A 125 0.82 1.92 14.24
C GLU A 125 1.62 0.65 14.43
N LYS A 126 2.82 0.61 13.83
CA LYS A 126 3.78 -0.46 14.05
C LYS A 126 5.16 0.15 14.28
N ARG A 127 5.77 -0.19 15.40
CA ARG A 127 7.14 0.25 15.72
C ARG A 127 8.09 -0.93 15.62
N LEU A 128 9.21 -0.73 14.96
CA LEU A 128 10.19 -1.77 14.70
C LEU A 128 11.45 -1.65 15.56
N GLY A 129 11.58 -0.59 16.30
CA GLY A 129 12.80 -0.38 17.06
C GLY A 129 12.63 0.02 18.48
#